data_de7681c98be6d0a13c699a0d5ce15cdd
#
_entry.id   de7681c98be6d0a13c699a0d5ce15cdd
#
_cell.length_a   1.000
_cell.length_b   1.000
_cell.length_c   1.000
_cell.angle_alpha   90.00
_cell.angle_beta   90.00
_cell.angle_gamma   90.00
#
_symmetry.space_group_name_H-M   'P 1'
#
loop_
_entity.id
_entity.type
_entity.pdbx_description
1 polymer ?
#
loop_
_entity_poly.entity_id
_entity_poly.type
_entity_poly.pdbx_seq_one_letter_code
_entity_poly.pdbx_strand_id
1 'polypeptide(L)'
;FSGKVVLTKYLTPSGSKVYEPASLALKSNIFTIIKEGKIEGFEGDNETIKNVESHYQRISKMFNISKNIVDSWHAGIHPGTYYNKSIEENPDRWSNTIFGSPKYLHFHTCGDYPPGEICWMIENPSITIQNVPLWENGKLMLKNFQETRSLLEKWVDLKKLFVN
;
A
#
# COMPACT_ATOMS: atom_id res chain seq x y z
N PHE A 1 -3.73 -12.74 -7.70
CA PHE A 1 -4.85 -12.36 -6.83
C PHE A 1 -5.86 -11.50 -7.59
N SER A 2 -7.09 -11.47 -7.08
CA SER A 2 -8.18 -10.66 -7.62
C SER A 2 -8.95 -10.04 -6.46
N GLY A 3 -9.51 -8.85 -6.65
CA GLY A 3 -10.27 -8.18 -5.61
C GLY A 3 -10.48 -6.69 -5.85
N LYS A 4 -10.95 -6.01 -4.82
CA LYS A 4 -11.24 -4.58 -4.82
C LYS A 4 -10.43 -3.90 -3.72
N VAL A 5 -9.66 -2.88 -4.06
CA VAL A 5 -8.78 -2.16 -3.15
C VAL A 5 -9.17 -0.70 -3.12
N VAL A 6 -9.34 -0.12 -1.93
CA VAL A 6 -9.59 1.31 -1.78
C VAL A 6 -8.28 2.10 -1.88
N LEU A 7 -8.26 3.14 -2.69
CA LEU A 7 -7.18 4.11 -2.75
C LEU A 7 -7.56 5.37 -1.97
N THR A 8 -6.66 5.83 -1.13
CA THR A 8 -6.87 6.99 -0.25
C THR A 8 -5.65 7.90 -0.24
N LYS A 9 -5.83 9.15 0.11
CA LYS A 9 -4.78 10.16 0.34
C LYS A 9 -3.89 10.42 -0.87
N TYR A 10 -2.89 9.58 -1.10
CA TYR A 10 -1.87 9.80 -2.13
C TYR A 10 -1.50 8.53 -2.88
N LEU A 11 -1.23 8.67 -4.18
CA LEU A 11 -0.35 7.77 -4.92
C LEU A 11 1.06 8.36 -4.86
N THR A 12 2.07 7.54 -4.61
CA THR A 12 3.45 7.98 -4.41
C THR A 12 4.42 7.19 -5.30
N PRO A 13 5.60 7.70 -5.59
CA PRO A 13 6.63 6.91 -6.25
C PRO A 13 7.26 5.92 -5.27
N SER A 14 7.91 4.90 -5.78
CA SER A 14 8.69 3.96 -5.00
C SER A 14 10.13 4.45 -4.81
N GLY A 15 10.42 5.03 -3.67
CA GLY A 15 11.80 5.26 -3.19
C GLY A 15 12.72 6.15 -4.03
N SER A 16 12.49 6.29 -5.32
CA SER A 16 13.30 7.14 -6.20
C SER A 16 12.44 8.21 -6.86
N LYS A 17 12.78 9.44 -6.61
CA LYS A 17 12.12 10.62 -7.18
C LYS A 17 12.69 10.90 -8.58
N VAL A 18 12.25 10.17 -9.59
CA VAL A 18 12.76 10.28 -10.96
C VAL A 18 11.83 11.03 -11.91
N TYR A 19 10.62 11.41 -11.46
CA TYR A 19 9.65 12.17 -12.25
C TYR A 19 8.86 13.16 -11.40
N GLU A 20 8.41 14.26 -12.02
CA GLU A 20 7.58 15.30 -11.38
C GLU A 20 6.27 15.51 -12.16
N PRO A 21 5.14 15.73 -11.49
CA PRO A 21 4.95 15.53 -10.06
C PRO A 21 5.11 14.05 -9.71
N ALA A 22 5.84 13.77 -8.62
CA ALA A 22 6.10 12.41 -8.18
C ALA A 22 4.89 11.77 -7.51
N SER A 23 4.17 12.55 -6.69
CA SER A 23 2.98 12.09 -5.97
C SER A 23 1.71 12.73 -6.53
N LEU A 24 0.60 12.00 -6.46
CA LEU A 24 -0.74 12.47 -6.80
C LEU A 24 -1.65 12.44 -5.57
N ALA A 25 -2.13 13.61 -5.14
CA ALA A 25 -3.18 13.70 -4.12
C ALA A 25 -4.53 13.25 -4.67
N LEU A 26 -5.25 12.42 -3.94
CA LEU A 26 -6.59 11.97 -4.28
C LEU A 26 -7.60 12.90 -3.61
N LYS A 27 -8.49 13.53 -4.39
CA LYS A 27 -9.56 14.39 -3.87
C LYS A 27 -10.63 13.59 -3.13
N SER A 28 -10.86 12.36 -3.56
CA SER A 28 -11.85 11.43 -2.99
C SER A 28 -11.27 10.02 -2.97
N ASN A 29 -11.76 9.19 -2.07
CA ASN A 29 -11.47 7.77 -2.10
C ASN A 29 -12.09 7.14 -3.36
N ILE A 30 -11.33 6.29 -4.03
CA ILE A 30 -11.79 5.50 -5.17
C ILE A 30 -11.42 4.03 -4.95
N PHE A 31 -12.06 3.14 -5.68
CA PHE A 31 -11.73 1.72 -5.65
C PHE A 31 -11.02 1.30 -6.92
N THR A 32 -10.00 0.48 -6.77
CA THR A 32 -9.34 -0.22 -7.88
C THR A 32 -9.87 -1.62 -7.99
N ILE A 33 -10.27 -2.03 -9.20
CA ILE A 33 -10.66 -3.40 -9.51
C ILE A 33 -9.45 -4.14 -10.05
N ILE A 34 -9.09 -5.22 -9.38
CA ILE A 34 -7.95 -6.05 -9.74
C ILE A 34 -8.45 -7.44 -10.14
N LYS A 35 -7.96 -7.95 -11.26
CA LYS A 35 -8.19 -9.31 -11.71
C LYS A 35 -6.88 -9.94 -12.17
N GLU A 36 -6.55 -11.08 -11.58
CA GLU A 36 -5.34 -11.84 -11.89
C GLU A 36 -4.06 -10.98 -11.88
N GLY A 37 -3.94 -10.11 -10.86
CA GLY A 37 -2.79 -9.21 -10.71
C GLY A 37 -2.76 -8.02 -11.68
N LYS A 38 -3.87 -7.73 -12.38
CA LYS A 38 -3.98 -6.60 -13.30
C LYS A 38 -5.08 -5.64 -12.86
N ILE A 39 -4.83 -4.35 -13.00
CA ILE A 39 -5.84 -3.31 -12.84
C ILE A 39 -6.77 -3.34 -14.05
N GLU A 40 -8.05 -3.65 -13.83
CA GLU A 40 -9.09 -3.59 -14.87
C GLU A 40 -9.75 -2.22 -14.96
N GLY A 41 -9.80 -1.48 -13.83
CA GLY A 41 -10.40 -0.15 -13.81
C GLY A 41 -10.53 0.41 -12.40
N PHE A 42 -11.18 1.57 -12.35
CA PHE A 42 -11.44 2.29 -11.10
C PHE A 42 -12.93 2.60 -10.97
N GLU A 43 -13.43 2.66 -9.73
CA GLU A 43 -14.80 3.03 -9.39
C GLU A 43 -14.80 4.14 -8.33
N GLY A 44 -15.67 5.14 -8.49
CA GLY A 44 -15.80 6.24 -7.54
C GLY A 44 -16.01 7.58 -8.22
N ASP A 45 -15.42 8.64 -7.67
CA ASP A 45 -15.52 9.99 -8.22
C ASP A 45 -14.83 10.11 -9.59
N ASN A 46 -15.57 10.56 -10.60
CA ASN A 46 -15.09 10.62 -11.98
C ASN A 46 -13.89 11.55 -12.16
N GLU A 47 -13.81 12.66 -11.43
CA GLU A 47 -12.67 13.59 -11.53
C GLU A 47 -11.40 12.96 -10.97
N THR A 48 -11.51 12.32 -9.80
CA THR A 48 -10.40 11.61 -9.17
C THR A 48 -9.91 10.44 -10.04
N ILE A 49 -10.83 9.65 -10.61
CA ILE A 49 -10.50 8.56 -11.55
C ILE A 49 -9.73 9.09 -12.76
N LYS A 50 -10.21 10.15 -13.40
CA LYS A 50 -9.55 10.76 -14.57
C LYS A 50 -8.13 11.23 -14.22
N ASN A 51 -7.91 11.80 -13.05
CA ASN A 51 -6.59 12.24 -12.59
C ASN A 51 -5.65 11.05 -12.36
N VAL A 52 -6.15 9.97 -11.75
CA VAL A 52 -5.41 8.73 -11.53
C VAL A 52 -5.04 8.09 -12.88
N GLU A 53 -5.97 7.89 -13.78
CA GLU A 53 -5.71 7.33 -15.11
C GLU A 53 -4.70 8.14 -15.90
N SER A 54 -4.79 9.48 -15.83
CA SER A 54 -3.84 10.39 -16.47
C SER A 54 -2.44 10.26 -15.87
N HIS A 55 -2.33 10.13 -14.56
CA HIS A 55 -1.07 9.90 -13.86
C HIS A 55 -0.44 8.56 -14.29
N TYR A 56 -1.20 7.47 -14.28
CA TYR A 56 -0.76 6.16 -14.76
C TYR A 56 -0.31 6.20 -16.22
N GLN A 57 -1.10 6.84 -17.09
CA GLN A 57 -0.78 6.96 -18.51
C GLN A 57 0.50 7.77 -18.74
N ARG A 58 0.71 8.84 -17.97
CA ARG A 58 1.93 9.67 -18.03
C ARG A 58 3.17 8.86 -17.67
N ILE A 59 3.16 8.16 -16.52
CA ILE A 59 4.28 7.33 -16.05
C ILE A 59 4.57 6.19 -17.00
N SER A 60 3.53 5.46 -17.41
CA SER A 60 3.63 4.36 -18.36
C SER A 60 4.30 4.79 -19.68
N LYS A 61 3.90 5.93 -20.25
CA LYS A 61 4.50 6.46 -21.47
C LYS A 61 5.94 6.91 -21.26
N MET A 62 6.23 7.57 -20.13
CA MET A 62 7.56 8.11 -19.83
C MET A 62 8.61 7.00 -19.75
N PHE A 63 8.26 5.85 -19.20
CA PHE A 63 9.19 4.74 -18.97
C PHE A 63 8.94 3.53 -19.87
N ASN A 64 7.96 3.61 -20.79
CA ASN A 64 7.58 2.51 -21.68
C ASN A 64 7.25 1.20 -20.94
N ILE A 65 6.43 1.30 -19.90
CA ILE A 65 6.04 0.20 -19.01
C ILE A 65 4.52 -0.03 -19.04
N SER A 66 4.08 -1.21 -18.62
CA SER A 66 2.64 -1.54 -18.53
C SER A 66 2.02 -0.83 -17.32
N LYS A 67 0.99 0.00 -17.56
CA LYS A 67 0.27 0.71 -16.50
C LYS A 67 -0.67 -0.16 -15.66
N ASN A 68 -1.02 -1.36 -16.14
CA ASN A 68 -2.08 -2.15 -15.52
C ASN A 68 -1.56 -3.28 -14.61
N ILE A 69 -0.26 -3.42 -14.46
CA ILE A 69 0.32 -4.48 -13.63
C ILE A 69 0.32 -4.06 -12.17
N VAL A 70 -0.15 -4.98 -11.31
CA VAL A 70 0.14 -4.95 -9.87
C VAL A 70 1.28 -5.93 -9.65
N ASP A 71 2.48 -5.42 -9.46
CA ASP A 71 3.67 -6.23 -9.34
C ASP A 71 3.73 -6.98 -8.02
N SER A 72 3.60 -6.25 -6.93
CA SER A 72 3.68 -6.81 -5.57
C SER A 72 2.83 -6.06 -4.58
N TRP A 73 2.59 -6.68 -3.44
CA TRP A 73 2.07 -6.03 -2.26
C TRP A 73 2.72 -6.61 -0.99
N HIS A 74 2.89 -5.78 0.02
CA HIS A 74 3.45 -6.20 1.29
C HIS A 74 2.94 -5.34 2.43
N ALA A 75 2.99 -5.88 3.64
CA ALA A 75 2.71 -5.15 4.87
C ALA A 75 3.96 -5.09 5.73
N GLY A 76 4.13 -3.97 6.41
CA GLY A 76 5.17 -3.84 7.42
C GLY A 76 4.85 -4.63 8.67
N ILE A 77 5.86 -4.95 9.45
CA ILE A 77 5.73 -5.67 10.72
C ILE A 77 6.36 -4.94 11.91
N HIS A 78 6.87 -3.73 11.69
CA HIS A 78 7.53 -2.95 12.74
C HIS A 78 6.57 -1.93 13.37
N PRO A 79 6.00 -2.20 14.57
CA PRO A 79 4.96 -1.36 15.17
C PRO A 79 5.45 0.03 15.60
N GLY A 80 6.75 0.22 15.77
CA GLY A 80 7.35 1.50 16.11
C GLY A 80 7.60 2.43 14.91
N THR A 81 7.27 2.00 13.69
CA THR A 81 7.40 2.83 12.50
C THR A 81 6.25 3.82 12.42
N TYR A 82 6.56 5.12 12.41
CA TYR A 82 5.58 6.20 12.28
C TYR A 82 6.17 7.40 11.56
N TYR A 83 5.29 8.21 10.98
CA TYR A 83 5.64 9.50 10.38
C TYR A 83 5.02 10.62 11.22
N ASN A 84 5.85 11.54 11.70
CA ASN A 84 5.48 12.57 12.69
C ASN A 84 5.22 13.94 12.09
N LYS A 85 5.14 14.04 10.77
CA LYS A 85 4.86 15.28 10.04
C LYS A 85 3.56 15.17 9.27
N SER A 86 3.07 16.30 8.73
CA SER A 86 1.95 16.28 7.79
C SER A 86 2.34 15.53 6.51
N ILE A 87 1.41 14.73 6.00
CA ILE A 87 1.58 13.97 4.75
C ILE A 87 1.76 14.94 3.57
N GLU A 88 1.04 16.06 3.60
CA GLU A 88 1.01 17.09 2.56
C GLU A 88 2.38 17.77 2.38
N GLU A 89 3.19 17.84 3.44
CA GLU A 89 4.53 18.41 3.36
C GLU A 89 5.47 17.59 2.46
N ASN A 90 5.39 16.26 2.57
CA ASN A 90 6.23 15.37 1.78
C ASN A 90 5.60 13.96 1.68
N PRO A 91 4.66 13.74 0.75
CA PRO A 91 4.00 12.44 0.57
C PRO A 91 4.98 11.30 0.27
N ASP A 92 6.06 11.58 -0.46
CA ASP A 92 7.08 10.59 -0.81
C ASP A 92 7.81 10.10 0.44
N ARG A 93 8.24 11.03 1.29
CA ARG A 93 8.92 10.67 2.54
C ARG A 93 7.98 9.97 3.51
N TRP A 94 6.71 10.39 3.57
CA TRP A 94 5.68 9.70 4.33
C TRP A 94 5.58 8.24 3.89
N SER A 95 5.33 7.97 2.62
CA SER A 95 5.23 6.63 2.05
C SER A 95 6.47 5.78 2.34
N ASN A 96 7.65 6.32 2.05
CA ASN A 96 8.95 5.65 2.28
C ASN A 96 9.31 5.47 3.76
N THR A 97 8.59 6.09 4.68
CA THR A 97 8.75 5.88 6.12
C THR A 97 7.78 4.81 6.62
N ILE A 98 6.49 4.94 6.30
CA ILE A 98 5.42 4.14 6.93
C ILE A 98 5.26 2.74 6.35
N PHE A 99 5.87 2.42 5.20
CA PHE A 99 5.73 1.10 4.57
C PHE A 99 6.14 -0.07 5.50
N GLY A 100 7.00 0.19 6.50
CA GLY A 100 7.40 -0.78 7.51
C GLY A 100 6.39 -1.00 8.64
N SER A 101 5.35 -0.17 8.74
CA SER A 101 4.34 -0.24 9.80
C SER A 101 3.23 -1.25 9.48
N PRO A 102 2.77 -2.06 10.45
CA PRO A 102 1.62 -2.96 10.26
C PRO A 102 0.29 -2.22 10.02
N LYS A 103 0.26 -0.90 10.25
CA LYS A 103 -0.92 -0.05 9.96
C LYS A 103 -1.14 0.19 8.46
N TYR A 104 -0.20 -0.21 7.62
CA TYR A 104 -0.26 0.06 6.18
C TYR A 104 0.02 -1.19 5.37
N LEU A 105 -0.79 -1.38 4.32
CA LEU A 105 -0.53 -2.31 3.24
C LEU A 105 -0.02 -1.53 2.05
N HIS A 106 1.09 -1.97 1.48
CA HIS A 106 1.81 -1.28 0.43
C HIS A 106 1.72 -2.08 -0.87
N PHE A 107 1.27 -1.43 -1.94
CA PHE A 107 1.22 -2.01 -3.28
C PHE A 107 2.21 -1.31 -4.19
N HIS A 108 2.85 -2.08 -5.08
CA HIS A 108 3.62 -1.61 -6.21
C HIS A 108 2.87 -1.87 -7.50
N THR A 109 2.71 -0.85 -8.32
CA THR A 109 1.97 -0.91 -9.58
C THR A 109 2.66 -0.10 -10.66
N CYS A 110 2.22 -0.24 -11.92
CA CYS A 110 2.78 0.49 -13.06
C CYS A 110 4.28 0.21 -13.25
N GLY A 111 4.61 -1.07 -13.43
CA GLY A 111 5.98 -1.56 -13.53
C GLY A 111 6.43 -2.26 -12.25
N ASP A 112 7.46 -3.03 -12.38
CA ASP A 112 8.01 -3.94 -11.36
C ASP A 112 9.29 -3.41 -10.72
N TYR A 113 9.74 -2.22 -11.11
CA TYR A 113 10.96 -1.61 -10.60
C TYR A 113 11.01 -0.09 -10.89
N PRO A 114 11.62 0.74 -10.04
CA PRO A 114 11.94 2.11 -10.40
C PRO A 114 12.71 2.17 -11.73
N PRO A 115 12.44 3.16 -12.60
CA PRO A 115 11.85 4.46 -12.22
C PRO A 115 10.33 4.60 -12.39
N GLY A 116 9.60 3.62 -12.83
CA GLY A 116 8.22 3.80 -13.26
C GLY A 116 7.12 3.43 -12.26
N GLU A 117 7.44 3.00 -11.05
CA GLU A 117 6.46 2.55 -10.07
C GLU A 117 5.52 3.64 -9.55
N ILE A 118 4.27 3.21 -9.30
CA ILE A 118 3.25 3.96 -8.55
C ILE A 118 2.83 3.11 -7.35
N CYS A 119 3.00 3.65 -6.15
CA CYS A 119 2.70 2.96 -4.90
C CYS A 119 1.36 3.40 -4.31
N TRP A 120 0.65 2.45 -3.73
CA TRP A 120 -0.53 2.71 -2.91
C TRP A 120 -0.21 2.40 -1.45
N MET A 121 -0.68 3.24 -0.56
CA MET A 121 -0.59 3.02 0.88
C MET A 121 -2.01 2.88 1.43
N ILE A 122 -2.39 1.65 1.77
CA ILE A 122 -3.72 1.34 2.30
C ILE A 122 -3.64 1.36 3.82
N GLU A 123 -4.31 2.33 4.43
CA GLU A 123 -4.30 2.52 5.88
C GLU A 123 -5.26 1.55 6.56
N ASN A 124 -4.84 1.03 7.73
CA ASN A 124 -5.61 0.12 8.57
C ASN A 124 -6.17 -1.10 7.80
N PRO A 125 -5.31 -1.88 7.11
CA PRO A 125 -5.76 -3.01 6.33
C PRO A 125 -6.39 -4.09 7.20
N SER A 126 -7.35 -4.82 6.61
CA SER A 126 -7.83 -6.10 7.13
C SER A 126 -7.52 -7.18 6.09
N ILE A 127 -6.79 -8.21 6.51
CA ILE A 127 -6.34 -9.29 5.64
C ILE A 127 -6.65 -10.61 6.30
N THR A 128 -7.24 -11.54 5.57
CA THR A 128 -7.49 -12.92 6.03
C THR A 128 -6.71 -13.92 5.17
N ILE A 129 -6.23 -14.99 5.81
CA ILE A 129 -5.64 -16.14 5.12
C ILE A 129 -6.49 -17.35 5.50
N GLN A 130 -7.08 -18.01 4.50
CA GLN A 130 -7.99 -19.16 4.73
C GLN A 130 -9.08 -18.85 5.77
N ASN A 131 -9.69 -17.67 5.66
CA ASN A 131 -10.70 -17.13 6.58
C ASN A 131 -10.21 -16.85 8.02
N VAL A 132 -8.90 -16.93 8.29
CA VAL A 132 -8.31 -16.52 9.58
C VAL A 132 -7.74 -15.12 9.45
N PRO A 133 -8.14 -14.15 10.31
CA PRO A 133 -7.60 -12.80 10.27
C PRO A 133 -6.10 -12.79 10.56
N LEU A 134 -5.30 -12.26 9.63
CA LEU A 134 -3.87 -11.98 9.81
C LEU A 134 -3.65 -10.49 10.18
N TRP A 135 -4.40 -9.59 9.56
CA TRP A 135 -4.55 -8.20 9.96
C TRP A 135 -6.01 -7.86 10.18
N GLU A 136 -6.30 -7.05 11.17
CA GLU A 136 -7.61 -6.53 11.46
C GLU A 136 -7.51 -5.04 11.84
N ASN A 137 -8.03 -4.17 10.97
CA ASN A 137 -7.96 -2.72 11.14
C ASN A 137 -6.54 -2.21 11.46
N GLY A 138 -5.55 -2.65 10.71
CA GLY A 138 -4.15 -2.27 10.89
C GLY A 138 -3.43 -2.94 12.06
N LYS A 139 -4.06 -3.88 12.75
CA LYS A 139 -3.44 -4.66 13.83
C LYS A 139 -3.05 -6.04 13.33
N LEU A 140 -1.80 -6.41 13.54
CA LEU A 140 -1.29 -7.73 13.20
C LEU A 140 -1.73 -8.76 14.23
N MET A 141 -2.51 -9.77 13.78
CA MET A 141 -3.18 -10.75 14.62
C MET A 141 -2.33 -12.03 14.82
N LEU A 142 -1.10 -11.86 15.27
CA LEU A 142 -0.12 -12.97 15.40
C LEU A 142 -0.62 -14.17 16.23
N LYS A 143 -1.52 -13.91 17.17
CA LYS A 143 -2.08 -14.99 18.04
C LYS A 143 -3.02 -15.95 17.30
N ASN A 144 -3.49 -15.59 16.11
CA ASN A 144 -4.44 -16.42 15.37
C ASN A 144 -3.79 -17.64 14.71
N PHE A 145 -2.46 -17.63 14.56
CA PHE A 145 -1.71 -18.71 13.91
C PHE A 145 -0.84 -19.46 14.93
N GLN A 146 -0.81 -20.78 14.82
CA GLN A 146 -0.10 -21.64 15.77
C GLN A 146 1.40 -21.35 15.77
N GLU A 147 1.99 -21.17 14.59
CA GLU A 147 3.41 -20.91 14.40
C GLU A 147 3.84 -19.62 15.09
N THR A 148 3.04 -18.57 14.96
CA THR A 148 3.35 -17.27 15.59
C THR A 148 3.06 -17.27 17.08
N ARG A 149 2.09 -18.04 17.58
CA ARG A 149 1.85 -18.20 19.03
C ARG A 149 3.08 -18.75 19.74
N SER A 150 3.68 -19.82 19.21
CA SER A 150 4.87 -20.42 19.80
C SER A 150 6.07 -19.46 19.81
N LEU A 151 6.21 -18.61 18.79
CA LEU A 151 7.23 -17.56 18.77
C LEU A 151 6.98 -16.48 19.82
N LEU A 152 5.74 -16.05 20.02
CA LEU A 152 5.38 -15.07 21.05
C LEU A 152 5.55 -15.62 22.47
N GLU A 153 5.37 -16.92 22.68
CA GLU A 153 5.66 -17.59 23.96
C GLU A 153 7.16 -17.66 24.23
N LYS A 154 7.94 -17.99 23.20
CA LYS A 154 9.41 -18.06 23.29
C LYS A 154 10.06 -16.68 23.48
N TRP A 155 9.53 -15.65 22.82
CA TRP A 155 10.10 -14.30 22.81
C TRP A 155 9.12 -13.30 23.43
N VAL A 156 9.16 -13.19 24.78
CA VAL A 156 8.23 -12.36 25.56
C VAL A 156 8.25 -10.88 25.13
N ASP A 157 9.40 -10.38 24.68
CA ASP A 157 9.52 -8.98 24.24
C ASP A 157 8.81 -8.72 22.91
N LEU A 158 8.70 -9.70 22.01
CA LEU A 158 7.86 -9.60 20.82
C LEU A 158 6.39 -9.38 21.18
N LYS A 159 5.91 -10.01 22.24
CA LYS A 159 4.54 -9.85 22.70
C LYS A 159 4.23 -8.42 23.11
N LYS A 160 5.20 -7.70 23.70
CA LYS A 160 5.03 -6.29 24.08
C LYS A 160 4.91 -5.36 22.87
N LEU A 161 5.53 -5.70 21.74
CA LEU A 161 5.49 -4.90 20.52
C LEU A 161 4.15 -4.98 19.77
N PHE A 162 3.40 -6.09 19.93
CA PHE A 162 2.18 -6.38 19.16
C PHE A 162 0.90 -6.45 20.01
N VAL A 163 0.92 -6.01 21.25
CA VAL A 163 -0.22 -6.07 22.18
C VAL A 163 -0.99 -4.74 22.28
N ASN A 164 -0.67 -3.73 21.49
CA ASN A 164 -1.38 -2.43 21.52
C ASN A 164 -2.43 -2.33 20.43
#